data_403efa000a3705f2778ab2dc23422742
#
_entry.id   403efa000a3705f2778ab2dc23422742
#
_cell.length_a   1.000
_cell.length_b   1.000
_cell.length_c   1.000
_cell.angle_alpha   90.00
_cell.angle_beta   90.00
_cell.angle_gamma   90.00
#
_symmetry.space_group_name_H-M   'P 1'
#
loop_
_entity.id
_entity.type
_entity.pdbx_description
1 polymer ?
#
loop_
_entity_poly.entity_id
_entity_poly.type
_entity_poly.pdbx_seq_one_letter_code
_entity_poly.pdbx_strand_id
1 'polypeptide(L)'
;LLSLRHEGSSKFGADHKWGNFPGVSAGWTISNEEWMEGTRSWLDKLKLRASFGITGVIPGSSYMSLLRYDYDTSYANYVDANGVWSPSLSPISNANPDLRWEKSTEYNVGLDLGFIQDRINLTVDVYQKTSNDMLMSMQLPSYMGTQGNGSSVLSAPKGNYGSIRNRGLEITLD
;
A
#
# COMPACT_ATOMS: atom_id res chain seq x y z
N LEU A 1 16.38 -11.08 -12.03
CA LEU A 1 15.19 -11.65 -11.44
C LEU A 1 13.95 -10.98 -12.04
N LEU A 2 12.96 -11.78 -12.41
CA LEU A 2 11.63 -11.31 -12.82
C LEU A 2 10.60 -12.00 -11.94
N SER A 3 9.63 -11.26 -11.43
CA SER A 3 8.54 -11.79 -10.63
C SER A 3 7.21 -11.15 -11.04
N LEU A 4 6.14 -11.93 -10.95
CA LEU A 4 4.77 -11.44 -11.11
C LEU A 4 3.91 -12.09 -10.04
N ARG A 5 3.28 -11.28 -9.21
CA ARG A 5 2.29 -11.71 -8.24
C ARG A 5 0.92 -11.30 -8.73
N HIS A 6 0.02 -12.26 -8.88
CA HIS A 6 -1.41 -12.05 -9.15
C HIS A 6 -2.18 -12.42 -7.90
N GLU A 7 -2.91 -11.49 -7.34
CA GLU A 7 -3.58 -11.67 -6.05
C GLU A 7 -4.99 -11.09 -6.07
N GLY A 8 -5.91 -11.78 -5.39
CA GLY A 8 -7.29 -11.36 -5.24
C GLY A 8 -7.70 -11.23 -3.78
N SER A 9 -8.56 -10.25 -3.49
CA SER A 9 -9.14 -10.06 -2.16
C SER A 9 -10.63 -9.73 -2.25
N SER A 10 -11.44 -10.42 -1.46
CA SER A 10 -12.88 -10.15 -1.33
C SER A 10 -13.21 -8.86 -0.58
N LYS A 11 -12.21 -8.19 -0.01
CA LYS A 11 -12.36 -6.93 0.73
C LYS A 11 -12.64 -5.73 -0.16
N PHE A 12 -12.34 -5.84 -1.45
CA PHE A 12 -12.51 -4.80 -2.45
C PHE A 12 -13.86 -4.84 -3.15
N GLY A 13 -14.16 -3.80 -3.91
CA GLY A 13 -15.33 -3.75 -4.78
C GLY A 13 -15.35 -4.88 -5.80
N ALA A 14 -16.52 -5.18 -6.36
CA ALA A 14 -16.74 -6.37 -7.19
C ALA A 14 -15.76 -6.45 -8.37
N ASP A 15 -15.48 -5.32 -9.02
CA ASP A 15 -14.64 -5.24 -10.22
C ASP A 15 -13.16 -4.94 -9.89
N HIS A 16 -12.81 -4.79 -8.61
CA HIS A 16 -11.48 -4.38 -8.15
C HIS A 16 -10.78 -5.40 -7.26
N LYS A 17 -11.29 -6.63 -7.21
CA LYS A 17 -10.76 -7.68 -6.33
C LYS A 17 -9.35 -8.13 -6.67
N TRP A 18 -8.98 -8.08 -7.94
CA TRP A 18 -7.72 -8.63 -8.44
C TRP A 18 -6.68 -7.53 -8.67
N GLY A 19 -5.43 -7.83 -8.30
CA GLY A 19 -4.28 -6.97 -8.52
C GLY A 19 -3.12 -7.73 -9.14
N ASN A 20 -2.35 -7.05 -10.00
CA ASN A 20 -1.10 -7.55 -10.57
C ASN A 20 0.06 -6.72 -10.03
N PHE A 21 1.06 -7.40 -9.51
CA PHE A 21 2.21 -6.80 -8.84
C PHE A 21 3.51 -7.34 -9.45
N PRO A 22 3.97 -6.73 -10.56
CA PRO A 22 5.22 -7.09 -11.20
C PRO A 22 6.42 -6.57 -10.40
N GLY A 23 7.53 -7.31 -10.51
CA GLY A 23 8.83 -6.91 -10.00
C GLY A 23 9.94 -7.36 -10.92
N VAL A 24 10.93 -6.51 -11.10
CA VAL A 24 12.14 -6.82 -11.84
C VAL A 24 13.36 -6.30 -11.11
N SER A 25 14.41 -7.09 -11.08
CA SER A 25 15.70 -6.64 -10.57
C SER A 25 16.85 -7.21 -11.39
N ALA A 26 17.90 -6.40 -11.53
CA ALA A 26 19.14 -6.76 -12.18
C ALA A 26 20.32 -6.35 -11.30
N GLY A 27 21.37 -7.14 -11.34
CA GLY A 27 22.65 -6.83 -10.72
C GLY A 27 23.76 -7.22 -11.65
N TRP A 28 24.73 -6.31 -11.79
CA TRP A 28 25.91 -6.52 -12.61
C TRP A 28 27.16 -6.30 -11.75
N THR A 29 27.94 -7.37 -11.61
CA THR A 29 29.23 -7.30 -10.92
C THR A 29 30.29 -6.93 -11.93
N ILE A 30 30.53 -5.64 -12.09
CA ILE A 30 31.43 -5.05 -13.08
C ILE A 30 32.87 -5.47 -12.80
N SER A 31 33.25 -5.59 -11.52
CA SER A 31 34.60 -6.03 -11.13
C SER A 31 34.97 -7.43 -11.61
N ASN A 32 34.00 -8.27 -12.05
CA ASN A 32 34.29 -9.58 -12.58
C ASN A 32 34.66 -9.57 -14.08
N GLU A 33 34.46 -8.43 -14.75
CA GLU A 33 34.75 -8.31 -16.17
C GLU A 33 36.26 -8.27 -16.45
N GLU A 34 36.70 -8.88 -17.53
CA GLU A 34 38.13 -8.97 -17.90
C GLU A 34 38.79 -7.59 -18.06
N TRP A 35 38.10 -6.61 -18.59
CA TRP A 35 38.58 -5.23 -18.74
C TRP A 35 38.82 -4.51 -17.40
N MET A 36 38.30 -5.03 -16.29
CA MET A 36 38.48 -4.49 -14.95
C MET A 36 39.67 -5.14 -14.18
N GLU A 37 40.35 -6.11 -14.76
CA GLU A 37 41.46 -6.81 -14.08
C GLU A 37 42.56 -5.87 -13.54
N GLY A 38 42.90 -4.83 -14.30
CA GLY A 38 43.89 -3.84 -13.90
C GLY A 38 43.53 -3.00 -12.67
N THR A 39 42.26 -2.98 -12.28
CA THR A 39 41.77 -2.19 -11.11
C THR A 39 41.67 -3.00 -9.83
N ARG A 40 41.77 -4.34 -9.90
CA ARG A 40 41.60 -5.26 -8.75
C ARG A 40 42.61 -5.07 -7.62
N SER A 41 43.68 -4.33 -7.86
CA SER A 41 44.67 -4.02 -6.82
C SER A 41 44.17 -3.06 -5.74
N TRP A 42 43.13 -2.25 -6.04
CA TRP A 42 42.59 -1.26 -5.13
C TRP A 42 41.05 -1.26 -5.08
N LEU A 43 40.37 -1.74 -6.14
CA LEU A 43 38.90 -1.86 -6.25
C LEU A 43 38.53 -3.34 -6.43
N ASP A 44 38.22 -3.99 -5.31
CA ASP A 44 37.93 -5.42 -5.28
C ASP A 44 36.52 -5.74 -5.73
N LYS A 45 35.60 -4.84 -5.44
CA LYS A 45 34.18 -5.00 -5.76
C LYS A 45 33.61 -3.73 -6.38
N LEU A 46 32.99 -3.91 -7.52
CA LEU A 46 32.15 -2.90 -8.16
C LEU A 46 30.89 -3.60 -8.66
N LYS A 47 29.77 -3.35 -8.01
CA LYS A 47 28.49 -3.97 -8.39
C LYS A 47 27.42 -2.91 -8.51
N LEU A 48 26.77 -2.88 -9.68
CA LEU A 48 25.59 -2.07 -9.94
C LEU A 48 24.33 -2.92 -9.71
N ARG A 49 23.37 -2.35 -9.03
CA ARG A 49 22.04 -2.95 -8.78
C ARG A 49 20.96 -2.02 -9.27
N ALA A 50 19.91 -2.57 -9.86
CA ALA A 50 18.71 -1.83 -10.22
C ALA A 50 17.50 -2.69 -9.95
N SER A 51 16.46 -2.12 -9.38
CA SER A 51 15.20 -2.80 -9.15
C SER A 51 13.99 -1.88 -9.35
N PHE A 52 12.92 -2.51 -9.78
CA PHE A 52 11.60 -1.93 -9.91
C PHE A 52 10.59 -2.93 -9.35
N GLY A 53 9.62 -2.45 -8.58
CA GLY A 53 8.57 -3.31 -8.06
C GLY A 53 7.29 -2.55 -7.78
N ILE A 54 6.17 -3.26 -7.93
CA ILE A 54 4.85 -2.80 -7.50
C ILE A 54 4.37 -3.73 -6.41
N THR A 55 3.89 -3.16 -5.31
CA THR A 55 3.27 -3.89 -4.21
C THR A 55 1.87 -3.37 -3.95
N GLY A 56 0.96 -4.28 -3.54
CA GLY A 56 -0.41 -3.94 -3.17
C GLY A 56 -0.62 -4.02 -1.66
N VAL A 57 -1.45 -3.12 -1.15
CA VAL A 57 -1.87 -3.11 0.25
C VAL A 57 -3.35 -3.44 0.34
N ILE A 58 -3.70 -4.36 1.25
CA ILE A 58 -5.07 -4.78 1.53
C ILE A 58 -5.62 -4.00 2.72
N PRO A 59 -6.90 -3.55 2.69
CA PRO A 59 -7.53 -2.90 3.84
C PRO A 59 -7.51 -3.80 5.07
N GLY A 60 -7.27 -3.22 6.24
CA GLY A 60 -7.27 -3.94 7.51
C GLY A 60 -8.63 -4.55 7.85
N SER A 61 -9.72 -3.86 7.55
CA SER A 61 -11.08 -4.31 7.85
C SER A 61 -11.76 -4.97 6.65
N SER A 62 -12.71 -5.87 6.93
CA SER A 62 -13.55 -6.51 5.92
C SER A 62 -14.82 -5.71 5.66
N TYR A 63 -15.48 -5.97 4.53
CA TYR A 63 -16.79 -5.41 4.14
C TYR A 63 -16.81 -3.88 3.97
N MET A 64 -15.63 -3.23 3.78
CA MET A 64 -15.55 -1.77 3.65
C MET A 64 -16.12 -1.26 2.32
N SER A 65 -16.27 -2.12 1.32
CA SER A 65 -16.91 -1.79 0.05
C SER A 65 -18.44 -1.84 0.08
N LEU A 66 -19.02 -2.40 1.15
CA LEU A 66 -20.46 -2.65 1.25
C LEU A 66 -21.16 -1.67 2.18
N LEU A 67 -22.43 -1.37 1.85
CA LEU A 67 -23.34 -0.77 2.80
C LEU A 67 -23.61 -1.79 3.91
N ARG A 68 -23.43 -1.38 5.15
CA ARG A 68 -23.60 -2.25 6.31
C ARG A 68 -24.72 -1.72 7.20
N TYR A 69 -25.47 -2.64 7.78
CA TYR A 69 -26.53 -2.38 8.75
C TYR A 69 -26.21 -3.07 10.06
N ASP A 70 -26.69 -2.50 11.14
CA ASP A 70 -26.68 -3.10 12.46
C ASP A 70 -27.99 -2.82 13.19
N TYR A 71 -28.27 -3.62 14.19
CA TYR A 71 -29.41 -3.35 15.07
C TYR A 71 -29.06 -2.23 16.05
N ASP A 72 -29.81 -1.12 15.98
CA ASP A 72 -29.67 -0.05 16.93
C ASP A 72 -30.57 -0.31 18.15
N THR A 73 -29.95 -0.67 19.26
CA THR A 73 -30.65 -0.89 20.52
C THR A 73 -30.81 0.37 21.36
N SER A 74 -30.20 1.49 20.92
CA SER A 74 -30.11 2.71 21.75
C SER A 74 -31.10 3.79 21.34
N TYR A 75 -31.28 4.04 20.05
CA TYR A 75 -32.03 5.23 19.58
C TYR A 75 -33.08 4.95 18.51
N ALA A 76 -32.94 3.90 17.75
CA ALA A 76 -33.84 3.62 16.63
C ALA A 76 -34.70 2.38 16.92
N ASN A 77 -35.52 2.47 17.97
CA ASN A 77 -36.49 1.45 18.31
C ASN A 77 -37.85 1.80 17.72
N TYR A 78 -38.62 0.79 17.36
CA TYR A 78 -40.02 0.93 16.98
C TYR A 78 -40.90 0.06 17.85
N VAL A 79 -42.16 0.45 17.96
CA VAL A 79 -43.16 -0.34 18.67
C VAL A 79 -43.82 -1.24 17.64
N ASP A 80 -43.81 -2.56 17.86
CA ASP A 80 -44.48 -3.51 16.99
C ASP A 80 -46.02 -3.50 17.18
N ALA A 81 -46.73 -4.30 16.38
CA ALA A 81 -48.21 -4.37 16.44
C ALA A 81 -48.74 -4.85 17.79
N ASN A 82 -47.94 -5.45 18.62
CA ASN A 82 -48.28 -5.94 19.95
C ASN A 82 -47.91 -4.92 21.08
N GLY A 83 -47.37 -3.77 20.72
CA GLY A 83 -46.95 -2.75 21.67
C GLY A 83 -45.55 -3.00 22.29
N VAL A 84 -44.76 -3.92 21.70
CA VAL A 84 -43.44 -4.25 22.19
C VAL A 84 -42.37 -3.43 21.46
N TRP A 85 -41.45 -2.85 22.23
CA TRP A 85 -40.30 -2.13 21.70
C TRP A 85 -39.31 -3.13 21.07
N SER A 86 -39.02 -2.91 19.80
CA SER A 86 -38.10 -3.73 19.04
C SER A 86 -36.96 -2.87 18.42
N PRO A 87 -35.71 -3.37 18.39
CA PRO A 87 -34.63 -2.63 17.78
C PRO A 87 -34.84 -2.52 16.28
N SER A 88 -34.54 -1.36 15.71
CA SER A 88 -34.57 -1.17 14.26
C SER A 88 -33.23 -1.50 13.62
N LEU A 89 -33.29 -1.80 12.34
CA LEU A 89 -32.10 -2.00 11.51
C LEU A 89 -31.65 -0.66 10.93
N SER A 90 -30.49 -0.19 11.33
CA SER A 90 -29.93 1.10 10.91
C SER A 90 -28.67 0.93 10.09
N PRO A 91 -28.46 1.73 9.03
CA PRO A 91 -27.21 1.72 8.29
C PRO A 91 -26.08 2.29 9.17
N ILE A 92 -24.92 1.61 9.18
CA ILE A 92 -23.75 2.01 9.97
C ILE A 92 -22.58 2.49 9.13
N SER A 93 -22.59 2.23 7.82
CA SER A 93 -21.57 2.72 6.90
C SER A 93 -22.13 2.84 5.49
N ASN A 94 -21.65 3.85 4.75
CA ASN A 94 -21.93 3.96 3.33
C ASN A 94 -21.09 2.98 2.52
N ALA A 95 -21.65 2.52 1.38
CA ALA A 95 -20.91 1.67 0.45
C ALA A 95 -19.85 2.46 -0.33
N ASN A 96 -18.78 1.78 -0.68
CA ASN A 96 -17.84 2.23 -1.72
C ASN A 96 -17.53 1.04 -2.66
N PRO A 97 -18.32 0.84 -3.72
CA PRO A 97 -18.11 -0.26 -4.67
C PRO A 97 -16.82 -0.12 -5.47
N ASP A 98 -16.24 1.08 -5.56
CA ASP A 98 -14.98 1.37 -6.27
C ASP A 98 -13.74 1.17 -5.41
N LEU A 99 -13.88 0.63 -4.20
CA LEU A 99 -12.76 0.37 -3.31
C LEU A 99 -11.79 -0.61 -3.97
N ARG A 100 -10.52 -0.18 -4.12
CA ARG A 100 -9.48 -0.92 -4.84
C ARG A 100 -8.16 -0.97 -4.08
N TRP A 101 -7.20 -1.70 -4.63
CA TRP A 101 -5.85 -1.84 -4.09
C TRP A 101 -5.13 -0.49 -4.00
N GLU A 102 -4.55 -0.23 -2.83
CA GLU A 102 -3.49 0.77 -2.70
C GLU A 102 -2.23 0.19 -3.32
N LYS A 103 -1.54 0.95 -4.17
CA LYS A 103 -0.35 0.50 -4.90
C LYS A 103 0.85 1.33 -4.55
N SER A 104 1.92 0.65 -4.13
CA SER A 104 3.24 1.26 -3.96
C SER A 104 4.16 0.82 -5.09
N THR A 105 4.68 1.80 -5.82
CA THR A 105 5.68 1.61 -6.87
C THR A 105 7.02 2.08 -6.36
N GLU A 106 8.03 1.21 -6.46
CA GLU A 106 9.38 1.49 -5.98
C GLU A 106 10.40 1.30 -7.09
N TYR A 107 11.30 2.26 -7.19
CA TYR A 107 12.51 2.23 -8.03
C TYR A 107 13.70 2.37 -7.10
N ASN A 108 14.70 1.51 -7.28
CA ASN A 108 15.95 1.58 -6.55
C ASN A 108 17.11 1.33 -7.50
N VAL A 109 18.17 2.15 -7.37
CA VAL A 109 19.45 1.94 -8.03
C VAL A 109 20.54 2.01 -6.96
N GLY A 110 21.34 0.96 -6.87
CA GLY A 110 22.39 0.83 -5.87
C GLY A 110 23.75 0.54 -6.50
N LEU A 111 24.79 1.05 -5.86
CA LEU A 111 26.19 0.84 -6.20
C LEU A 111 26.91 0.31 -4.98
N ASP A 112 27.52 -0.88 -5.10
CA ASP A 112 28.35 -1.48 -4.05
C ASP A 112 29.82 -1.41 -4.50
N LEU A 113 30.67 -0.82 -3.67
CA LEU A 113 32.11 -0.65 -3.85
C LEU A 113 32.85 -1.34 -2.70
N GLY A 114 33.87 -2.10 -3.01
CA GLY A 114 34.79 -2.69 -2.05
C GLY A 114 36.24 -2.32 -2.39
N PHE A 115 36.98 -1.85 -1.41
CA PHE A 115 38.35 -1.39 -1.57
C PHE A 115 39.28 -2.11 -0.61
N ILE A 116 40.55 -2.25 -1.02
CA ILE A 116 41.66 -2.72 -0.18
C ILE A 116 41.37 -4.11 0.43
N GLN A 117 41.11 -5.09 -0.42
CA GLN A 117 40.75 -6.46 -0.01
C GLN A 117 39.46 -6.50 0.84
N ASP A 118 38.44 -5.78 0.37
CA ASP A 118 37.13 -5.64 1.03
C ASP A 118 37.16 -5.08 2.48
N ARG A 119 38.25 -4.36 2.84
CA ARG A 119 38.37 -3.72 4.17
C ARG A 119 37.51 -2.44 4.28
N ILE A 120 37.24 -1.81 3.18
CA ILE A 120 36.37 -0.62 3.12
C ILE A 120 35.25 -0.93 2.14
N ASN A 121 34.03 -0.95 2.63
CA ASN A 121 32.85 -1.19 1.82
C ASN A 121 31.98 0.06 1.80
N LEU A 122 31.70 0.58 0.61
CA LEU A 122 30.82 1.71 0.38
C LEU A 122 29.60 1.26 -0.42
N THR A 123 28.42 1.45 0.15
CA THR A 123 27.14 1.21 -0.55
C THR A 123 26.43 2.54 -0.70
N VAL A 124 25.98 2.82 -1.92
CA VAL A 124 25.18 4.00 -2.25
C VAL A 124 23.89 3.55 -2.91
N ASP A 125 22.75 3.88 -2.34
CA ASP A 125 21.43 3.59 -2.87
C ASP A 125 20.64 4.88 -3.12
N VAL A 126 20.03 4.97 -4.28
CA VAL A 126 19.06 6.01 -4.65
C VAL A 126 17.73 5.35 -4.89
N TYR A 127 16.72 5.81 -4.17
CA TYR A 127 15.39 5.23 -4.29
C TYR A 127 14.29 6.26 -4.44
N GLN A 128 13.22 5.85 -5.08
CA GLN A 128 11.94 6.55 -5.09
C GLN A 128 10.82 5.55 -4.90
N LYS A 129 10.00 5.76 -3.86
CA LYS A 129 8.79 5.03 -3.59
C LYS A 129 7.59 5.94 -3.69
N THR A 130 6.59 5.56 -4.46
CA THR A 130 5.34 6.30 -4.62
C THR A 130 4.18 5.38 -4.26
N SER A 131 3.44 5.71 -3.20
CA SER A 131 2.18 5.05 -2.86
C SER A 131 1.04 5.86 -3.43
N ASN A 132 0.21 5.23 -4.25
CA ASN A 132 -0.96 5.81 -4.89
C ASN A 132 -2.22 5.08 -4.43
N ASP A 133 -3.37 5.71 -4.62
CA ASP A 133 -4.67 5.15 -4.25
C ASP A 133 -4.75 4.79 -2.75
N MET A 134 -4.12 5.60 -1.89
CA MET A 134 -4.09 5.37 -0.45
C MET A 134 -5.50 5.33 0.13
N LEU A 135 -5.73 4.38 1.02
CA LEU A 135 -7.01 4.17 1.67
C LEU A 135 -7.24 5.18 2.79
N MET A 136 -8.07 6.16 2.53
CA MET A 136 -8.39 7.23 3.48
C MET A 136 -9.90 7.31 3.72
N SER A 137 -10.30 7.87 4.88
CA SER A 137 -11.72 8.16 5.13
C SER A 137 -12.17 9.31 4.25
N MET A 138 -13.25 9.11 3.50
CA MET A 138 -13.78 10.13 2.61
C MET A 138 -14.50 11.22 3.41
N GLN A 139 -14.18 12.47 3.14
CA GLN A 139 -14.94 13.60 3.67
C GLN A 139 -16.19 13.77 2.80
N LEU A 140 -17.34 13.34 3.32
CA LEU A 140 -18.60 13.47 2.62
C LEU A 140 -19.39 14.68 3.17
N PRO A 141 -20.24 15.31 2.34
CA PRO A 141 -21.16 16.34 2.81
C PRO A 141 -22.09 15.82 3.92
N SER A 142 -22.50 16.70 4.84
CA SER A 142 -23.33 16.33 6.00
C SER A 142 -24.67 15.66 5.64
N TYR A 143 -25.23 15.99 4.47
CA TYR A 143 -26.46 15.37 4.00
C TYR A 143 -26.32 13.88 3.64
N MET A 144 -25.10 13.36 3.53
CA MET A 144 -24.82 11.93 3.32
C MET A 144 -24.85 11.12 4.63
N GLY A 145 -25.14 11.76 5.77
CA GLY A 145 -25.29 11.11 7.06
C GLY A 145 -23.99 10.75 7.79
N THR A 146 -22.82 11.18 7.28
CA THR A 146 -21.51 10.86 7.86
C THR A 146 -21.01 11.93 8.82
N GLN A 147 -21.78 12.97 9.10
CA GLN A 147 -21.48 14.05 10.04
C GLN A 147 -22.64 14.27 10.98
N GLY A 148 -22.35 14.44 12.25
CA GLY A 148 -23.33 14.66 13.29
C GLY A 148 -22.80 14.28 14.67
N ASN A 149 -23.67 14.34 15.69
CA ASN A 149 -23.35 13.98 17.06
C ASN A 149 -24.00 12.63 17.42
N GLY A 150 -23.23 11.77 18.07
CA GLY A 150 -23.74 10.54 18.67
C GLY A 150 -23.59 9.29 17.80
N SER A 151 -24.19 8.21 18.26
CA SER A 151 -24.07 6.87 17.69
C SER A 151 -24.87 6.63 16.41
N SER A 152 -25.71 7.58 16.00
CA SER A 152 -26.51 7.52 14.77
C SER A 152 -25.76 7.99 13.51
N VAL A 153 -24.49 8.35 13.66
CA VAL A 153 -23.69 8.85 12.53
C VAL A 153 -23.14 7.69 11.73
N LEU A 154 -23.37 7.71 10.42
CA LEU A 154 -22.76 6.74 9.52
C LEU A 154 -21.24 6.90 9.51
N SER A 155 -20.54 5.77 9.57
CA SER A 155 -19.10 5.78 9.37
C SER A 155 -18.77 6.23 7.95
N ALA A 156 -17.84 7.19 7.82
CA ALA A 156 -17.37 7.63 6.52
C ALA A 156 -16.73 6.46 5.76
N PRO A 157 -17.11 6.23 4.49
CA PRO A 157 -16.54 5.16 3.70
C PRO A 157 -15.06 5.43 3.47
N LYS A 158 -14.28 4.36 3.27
CA LYS A 158 -12.90 4.46 2.80
C LYS A 158 -12.91 4.62 1.29
N GLY A 159 -12.02 5.45 0.80
CA GLY A 159 -11.79 5.66 -0.63
C GLY A 159 -10.31 5.70 -0.98
N ASN A 160 -9.99 5.50 -2.23
CA ASN A 160 -8.65 5.49 -2.78
C ASN A 160 -8.33 6.86 -3.39
N TYR A 161 -7.73 7.79 -2.61
CA TYR A 161 -7.50 9.15 -3.11
C TYR A 161 -6.28 9.84 -2.54
N GLY A 162 -5.39 9.17 -1.88
CA GLY A 162 -4.12 9.74 -1.41
C GLY A 162 -2.95 9.32 -2.28
N SER A 163 -1.92 10.16 -2.36
CA SER A 163 -0.63 9.80 -2.93
C SER A 163 0.50 10.39 -2.09
N ILE A 164 1.49 9.55 -1.79
CA ILE A 164 2.72 9.97 -1.09
C ILE A 164 3.91 9.50 -1.91
N ARG A 165 4.89 10.40 -2.06
CA ARG A 165 6.16 10.08 -2.70
C ARG A 165 7.30 10.31 -1.73
N ASN A 166 8.10 9.25 -1.53
CA ASN A 166 9.35 9.28 -0.79
C ASN A 166 10.50 9.04 -1.77
N ARG A 167 11.57 9.79 -1.63
CA ARG A 167 12.82 9.58 -2.36
C ARG A 167 13.98 9.93 -1.46
N GLY A 168 15.05 9.23 -1.63
CA GLY A 168 16.23 9.41 -0.79
C GLY A 168 17.49 8.90 -1.44
N LEU A 169 18.59 9.29 -0.82
CA LEU A 169 19.93 8.80 -1.02
C LEU A 169 20.39 8.21 0.30
N GLU A 170 20.84 6.96 0.26
CA GLU A 170 21.43 6.27 1.42
C GLU A 170 22.88 5.96 1.10
N ILE A 171 23.78 6.24 2.05
CA ILE A 171 25.19 5.97 1.94
C ILE A 171 25.61 5.22 3.20
N THR A 172 26.18 4.03 3.02
CA THR A 172 26.70 3.21 4.10
C THR A 172 28.19 2.99 3.87
N LEU A 173 29.01 3.20 4.88
CA LEU A 173 30.44 2.95 4.89
C LEU A 173 30.76 2.01 6.03
N ASP A 174 31.41 0.88 5.72
CA ASP A 174 31.84 -0.16 6.64
C ASP A 174 33.35 -0.42 6.51
#